data_29c601ec76cae9e71c41ca2c987427ca
#
_entry.id   29c601ec76cae9e71c41ca2c987427ca
#
_cell.length_a   1.000
_cell.length_b   1.000
_cell.length_c   1.000
_cell.angle_alpha   90.00
_cell.angle_beta   90.00
_cell.angle_gamma   90.00
#
_symmetry.space_group_name_H-M   'P 1'
#
loop_
_entity.id
_entity.type
_entity.pdbx_description
1 polymer ?
#
loop_
_entity_poly.entity_id
_entity_poly.type
_entity_poly.pdbx_seq_one_letter_code
_entity_poly.pdbx_strand_id
1 'polypeptide(L)'
;MGDHEIPKIVLSGEVLGMERESEAWKALTRKVREACERYGCFLVEKYEKIPIELHEELFETTKEMFDLPQEKKLQYTKPHPIEGGYIGNHPFVPLYESFGIYGDDQVQAFQNLMWPEHGKPGFCEFLECVNAKMLELNLLLLRMIMESYGVGEYYKSKAFGDNTVNNFRAMKYKVPKSKNEEGIGLGPHVDKTILTFLCDDSVRGLEALTQDGIWISLHIPKGALLVMVGDALEVLSNGRLQAAKHRVIMSGEKEIFMCFLYYTKGWSGH
;
A
#
# COMPACT_ATOMS: atom_id res chain seq x y z
N MET A 1 -14.92 4.49 26.38
CA MET A 1 -14.46 3.80 25.17
C MET A 1 -13.68 4.85 24.41
N GLY A 2 -12.35 4.77 24.41
CA GLY A 2 -11.52 5.73 23.68
C GLY A 2 -11.68 5.45 22.18
N ASP A 3 -11.94 6.49 21.40
CA ASP A 3 -11.86 6.41 19.94
C ASP A 3 -10.42 6.04 19.58
N HIS A 4 -10.22 4.78 19.18
CA HIS A 4 -8.94 4.29 18.64
C HIS A 4 -8.81 4.76 17.17
N GLU A 5 -8.76 6.08 16.98
CA GLU A 5 -8.51 6.64 15.66
C GLU A 5 -7.01 6.64 15.39
N ILE A 6 -6.59 6.12 14.23
CA ILE A 6 -5.18 6.15 13.83
C ILE A 6 -4.74 7.60 13.52
N PRO A 7 -3.44 7.93 13.72
CA PRO A 7 -2.93 9.26 13.46
C PRO A 7 -3.13 9.71 12.01
N LYS A 8 -3.38 11.01 11.81
CA LYS A 8 -3.49 11.67 10.51
C LYS A 8 -2.31 12.62 10.32
N ILE A 9 -1.61 12.45 9.21
CA ILE A 9 -0.47 13.27 8.78
C ILE A 9 -0.89 14.04 7.54
N VAL A 10 -0.91 15.37 7.63
CA VAL A 10 -1.22 16.24 6.49
C VAL A 10 0.08 16.59 5.78
N LEU A 11 0.16 16.32 4.47
CA LEU A 11 1.32 16.61 3.62
C LEU A 11 0.94 17.56 2.46
N SER A 12 0.36 18.72 2.81
CA SER A 12 0.02 19.75 1.82
C SER A 12 1.29 20.38 1.18
N GLY A 13 1.12 21.10 0.08
CA GLY A 13 2.21 21.82 -0.58
C GLY A 13 2.92 22.80 0.35
N GLU A 14 2.19 23.45 1.26
CA GLU A 14 2.77 24.32 2.30
C GLU A 14 3.71 23.54 3.23
N VAL A 15 3.28 22.36 3.68
CA VAL A 15 4.09 21.47 4.53
C VAL A 15 5.33 20.96 3.80
N LEU A 16 5.19 20.60 2.54
CA LEU A 16 6.31 20.14 1.71
C LEU A 16 7.33 21.23 1.40
N GLY A 17 6.91 22.50 1.44
CA GLY A 17 7.75 23.69 1.28
C GLY A 17 8.47 24.16 2.55
N MET A 18 8.22 23.54 3.71
CA MET A 18 8.86 23.93 4.97
C MET A 18 10.38 23.71 4.95
N GLU A 19 11.10 24.63 5.60
CA GLU A 19 12.52 24.43 5.88
C GLU A 19 12.72 23.22 6.79
N ARG A 20 13.61 22.31 6.41
CA ARG A 20 13.81 21.02 7.10
C ARG A 20 14.42 21.15 8.50
N GLU A 21 15.12 22.23 8.78
CA GLU A 21 15.67 22.53 10.10
C GLU A 21 14.67 23.28 11.00
N SER A 22 13.51 23.66 10.47
CA SER A 22 12.49 24.37 11.23
C SER A 22 11.90 23.51 12.34
N GLU A 23 11.46 24.14 13.42
CA GLU A 23 10.77 23.44 14.52
C GLU A 23 9.45 22.78 14.05
N ALA A 24 8.78 23.39 13.07
CA ALA A 24 7.56 22.82 12.46
C ALA A 24 7.88 21.49 11.74
N TRP A 25 8.95 21.44 10.95
CA TRP A 25 9.40 20.21 10.30
C TRP A 25 9.80 19.14 11.32
N LYS A 26 10.58 19.49 12.33
CA LYS A 26 11.00 18.58 13.40
C LYS A 26 9.79 18.04 14.18
N ALA A 27 8.78 18.86 14.44
CA ALA A 27 7.54 18.42 15.08
C ALA A 27 6.77 17.41 14.20
N LEU A 28 6.71 17.68 12.90
CA LEU A 28 6.04 16.77 11.95
C LEU A 28 6.79 15.43 11.82
N THR A 29 8.11 15.43 11.67
CA THR A 29 8.91 14.19 11.61
C THR A 29 8.76 13.36 12.88
N ARG A 30 8.69 14.01 14.05
CA ARG A 30 8.40 13.36 15.32
C ARG A 30 7.01 12.74 15.32
N LYS A 31 5.99 13.44 14.83
CA LYS A 31 4.62 12.92 14.72
C LYS A 31 4.54 11.67 13.84
N VAL A 32 5.25 11.66 12.70
CA VAL A 32 5.36 10.47 11.83
C VAL A 32 6.00 9.31 12.58
N ARG A 33 7.12 9.55 13.26
CA ARG A 33 7.79 8.51 14.07
C ARG A 33 6.87 7.95 15.14
N GLU A 34 6.25 8.79 15.95
CA GLU A 34 5.34 8.38 17.04
C GLU A 34 4.16 7.56 16.52
N ALA A 35 3.64 7.89 15.32
CA ALA A 35 2.61 7.09 14.66
C ALA A 35 3.12 5.68 14.33
N CYS A 36 4.34 5.56 13.79
CA CYS A 36 4.98 4.27 13.50
C CYS A 36 5.30 3.47 14.78
N GLU A 37 5.73 4.14 15.85
CA GLU A 37 6.09 3.49 17.13
C GLU A 37 4.85 2.95 17.86
N ARG A 38 3.72 3.67 17.85
CA ARG A 38 2.55 3.35 18.67
C ARG A 38 1.46 2.58 17.95
N TYR A 39 1.28 2.84 16.65
CA TYR A 39 0.17 2.28 15.88
C TYR A 39 0.65 1.39 14.73
N GLY A 40 1.91 1.52 14.33
CA GLY A 40 2.43 0.86 13.13
C GLY A 40 1.82 1.36 11.82
N CYS A 41 0.85 2.26 11.89
CA CYS A 41 0.17 2.81 10.72
C CYS A 41 -0.37 4.23 10.97
N PHE A 42 -0.63 4.95 9.89
CA PHE A 42 -1.24 6.29 9.91
C PHE A 42 -1.84 6.65 8.55
N LEU A 43 -2.75 7.62 8.54
CA LEU A 43 -3.28 8.18 7.29
C LEU A 43 -2.41 9.36 6.83
N VAL A 44 -2.13 9.39 5.54
CA VAL A 44 -1.61 10.57 4.84
C VAL A 44 -2.76 11.25 4.13
N GLU A 45 -3.00 12.51 4.47
CA GLU A 45 -4.05 13.34 3.88
C GLU A 45 -3.43 14.52 3.13
N LYS A 46 -4.14 15.00 2.12
CA LYS A 46 -3.78 16.20 1.32
C LYS A 46 -2.39 16.15 0.67
N TYR A 47 -1.97 14.96 0.25
CA TYR A 47 -0.74 14.85 -0.53
C TYR A 47 -1.03 15.27 -1.98
N GLU A 48 -0.83 16.54 -2.28
CA GLU A 48 -1.22 17.18 -3.55
C GLU A 48 -0.55 16.58 -4.80
N LYS A 49 0.56 15.86 -4.62
CA LYS A 49 1.23 15.16 -5.72
C LYS A 49 0.48 13.93 -6.22
N ILE A 50 -0.48 13.44 -5.43
CA ILE A 50 -1.41 12.39 -5.83
C ILE A 50 -2.83 12.98 -5.78
N PRO A 51 -3.28 13.62 -6.87
CA PRO A 51 -4.60 14.24 -6.93
C PRO A 51 -5.71 13.18 -6.92
N ILE A 52 -6.92 13.62 -6.61
CA ILE A 52 -8.07 12.73 -6.48
C ILE A 52 -8.41 12.01 -7.80
N GLU A 53 -8.17 12.67 -8.93
CA GLU A 53 -8.38 12.11 -10.26
C GLU A 53 -7.49 10.89 -10.52
N LEU A 54 -6.26 10.91 -9.99
CA LEU A 54 -5.35 9.78 -10.09
C LEU A 54 -5.84 8.57 -9.26
N HIS A 55 -6.45 8.83 -8.09
CA HIS A 55 -7.11 7.78 -7.31
C HIS A 55 -8.31 7.18 -8.06
N GLU A 56 -9.15 8.01 -8.65
CA GLU A 56 -10.32 7.57 -9.41
C GLU A 56 -9.90 6.69 -10.58
N GLU A 57 -8.93 7.14 -11.38
CA GLU A 57 -8.38 6.37 -12.50
C GLU A 57 -7.75 5.04 -12.04
N LEU A 58 -7.08 5.04 -10.87
CA LEU A 58 -6.51 3.82 -10.31
C LEU A 58 -7.57 2.77 -10.00
N PHE A 59 -8.71 3.18 -9.41
CA PHE A 59 -9.80 2.26 -9.11
C PHE A 59 -10.58 1.83 -10.35
N GLU A 60 -10.80 2.71 -11.33
CA GLU A 60 -11.39 2.34 -12.61
C GLU A 60 -10.53 1.32 -13.34
N THR A 61 -9.22 1.57 -13.42
CA THR A 61 -8.26 0.64 -14.02
C THR A 61 -8.24 -0.71 -13.27
N THR A 62 -8.27 -0.68 -11.95
CA THR A 62 -8.32 -1.89 -11.12
C THR A 62 -9.59 -2.71 -11.39
N LYS A 63 -10.75 -2.07 -11.46
CA LYS A 63 -12.02 -2.76 -11.77
C LYS A 63 -11.95 -3.41 -13.14
N GLU A 64 -11.50 -2.70 -14.17
CA GLU A 64 -11.33 -3.25 -15.52
C GLU A 64 -10.39 -4.49 -15.54
N MET A 65 -9.30 -4.47 -14.76
CA MET A 65 -8.42 -5.63 -14.64
C MET A 65 -9.16 -6.86 -14.08
N PHE A 66 -10.01 -6.68 -13.08
CA PHE A 66 -10.77 -7.79 -12.48
C PHE A 66 -11.98 -8.23 -13.32
N ASP A 67 -12.50 -7.36 -14.17
CA ASP A 67 -13.59 -7.68 -15.10
C ASP A 67 -13.15 -8.51 -16.31
N LEU A 68 -11.84 -8.65 -16.53
CA LEU A 68 -11.30 -9.56 -17.56
C LEU A 68 -11.80 -11.00 -17.35
N PRO A 69 -12.01 -11.76 -18.44
CA PRO A 69 -12.40 -13.17 -18.35
C PRO A 69 -11.43 -13.97 -17.48
N GLN A 70 -11.96 -14.91 -16.69
CA GLN A 70 -11.16 -15.72 -15.77
C GLN A 70 -10.00 -16.44 -16.45
N GLU A 71 -10.24 -16.98 -17.65
CA GLU A 71 -9.22 -17.66 -18.46
C GLU A 71 -8.06 -16.71 -18.83
N LYS A 72 -8.38 -15.43 -19.05
CA LYS A 72 -7.40 -14.41 -19.34
C LYS A 72 -6.53 -14.08 -18.12
N LYS A 73 -7.17 -13.88 -16.98
CA LYS A 73 -6.48 -13.60 -15.70
C LYS A 73 -5.53 -14.73 -15.33
N LEU A 74 -5.92 -15.98 -15.54
CA LEU A 74 -5.11 -17.18 -15.25
C LEU A 74 -3.83 -17.28 -16.10
N GLN A 75 -3.74 -16.59 -17.24
CA GLN A 75 -2.53 -16.54 -18.04
C GLN A 75 -1.39 -15.77 -17.35
N TYR A 76 -1.72 -14.92 -16.37
CA TYR A 76 -0.75 -14.13 -15.61
C TYR A 76 -0.39 -14.75 -14.26
N THR A 77 -0.47 -16.06 -14.12
CA THR A 77 -0.04 -16.77 -12.91
C THR A 77 1.48 -16.90 -12.86
N LYS A 78 2.03 -16.86 -11.64
CA LYS A 78 3.46 -17.08 -11.37
C LYS A 78 3.62 -18.26 -10.42
N PRO A 79 4.78 -18.96 -10.44
CA PRO A 79 5.04 -20.11 -9.56
C PRO A 79 4.93 -19.75 -8.08
N HIS A 80 5.36 -18.54 -7.71
CA HIS A 80 5.29 -18.05 -6.34
C HIS A 80 4.59 -16.69 -6.27
N PRO A 81 3.68 -16.49 -5.30
CA PRO A 81 2.98 -15.22 -5.10
C PRO A 81 3.90 -14.02 -4.84
N ILE A 82 5.13 -14.27 -4.35
CA ILE A 82 6.16 -13.25 -4.11
C ILE A 82 6.67 -12.65 -5.43
N GLU A 83 6.57 -13.39 -6.53
CA GLU A 83 7.00 -12.94 -7.87
C GLU A 83 5.93 -12.12 -8.60
N GLY A 84 4.81 -11.83 -7.94
CA GLY A 84 3.65 -11.18 -8.55
C GLY A 84 2.69 -12.17 -9.17
N GLY A 85 2.01 -11.73 -10.25
CA GLY A 85 1.04 -12.57 -10.96
C GLY A 85 -0.38 -12.46 -10.42
N TYR A 86 -1.26 -13.27 -11.00
CA TYR A 86 -2.65 -13.36 -10.61
C TYR A 86 -2.88 -14.43 -9.55
N ILE A 87 -3.63 -14.08 -8.50
CA ILE A 87 -4.13 -14.98 -7.48
C ILE A 87 -5.66 -14.87 -7.49
N GLY A 88 -6.34 -16.00 -7.63
CA GLY A 88 -7.79 -16.06 -7.53
C GLY A 88 -8.26 -17.48 -7.28
N ASN A 89 -9.46 -17.62 -6.71
CA ASN A 89 -10.09 -18.91 -6.36
C ASN A 89 -9.19 -19.80 -5.47
N HIS A 90 -8.37 -19.20 -4.62
CA HIS A 90 -7.48 -19.94 -3.74
C HIS A 90 -8.27 -20.49 -2.54
N PRO A 91 -8.14 -21.81 -2.21
CA PRO A 91 -9.00 -22.46 -1.21
C PRO A 91 -8.88 -21.86 0.20
N PHE A 92 -7.72 -21.33 0.57
CA PHE A 92 -7.51 -20.69 1.89
C PHE A 92 -7.97 -19.23 1.96
N VAL A 93 -8.16 -18.57 0.82
CA VAL A 93 -8.63 -17.17 0.74
C VAL A 93 -9.67 -17.04 -0.39
N PRO A 94 -10.82 -17.71 -0.27
CA PRO A 94 -11.79 -17.85 -1.37
C PRO A 94 -12.44 -16.52 -1.79
N LEU A 95 -12.43 -15.53 -0.90
CA LEU A 95 -12.97 -14.19 -1.18
C LEU A 95 -11.93 -13.25 -1.79
N TYR A 96 -10.66 -13.63 -1.83
CA TYR A 96 -9.55 -12.81 -2.28
C TYR A 96 -9.21 -13.07 -3.74
N GLU A 97 -8.97 -11.98 -4.46
CA GLU A 97 -8.46 -12.00 -5.82
C GLU A 97 -7.45 -10.87 -5.97
N SER A 98 -6.31 -11.10 -6.63
CA SER A 98 -5.31 -10.05 -6.81
C SER A 98 -4.48 -10.20 -8.06
N PHE A 99 -3.97 -9.05 -8.54
CA PHE A 99 -2.88 -8.96 -9.50
C PHE A 99 -1.67 -8.31 -8.82
N GLY A 100 -0.49 -8.91 -8.97
CA GLY A 100 0.78 -8.31 -8.57
C GLY A 100 1.65 -8.03 -9.79
N ILE A 101 2.00 -6.77 -10.03
CA ILE A 101 2.86 -6.32 -11.13
C ILE A 101 4.12 -5.74 -10.48
N TYR A 102 5.25 -6.44 -10.60
CA TYR A 102 6.47 -6.16 -9.85
C TYR A 102 7.60 -5.76 -10.79
N GLY A 103 8.07 -4.54 -10.63
CA GLY A 103 9.06 -3.94 -11.51
C GLY A 103 8.47 -3.36 -12.80
N ASP A 104 9.14 -2.36 -13.33
CA ASP A 104 8.64 -1.58 -14.48
C ASP A 104 8.62 -2.42 -15.76
N ASP A 105 9.53 -3.40 -15.89
CA ASP A 105 9.58 -4.36 -17.00
C ASP A 105 8.34 -5.26 -17.08
N GLN A 106 7.66 -5.51 -15.97
CA GLN A 106 6.47 -6.33 -15.92
C GLN A 106 5.18 -5.58 -16.37
N VAL A 107 5.18 -4.27 -16.33
CA VAL A 107 3.99 -3.45 -16.69
C VAL A 107 3.63 -3.66 -18.15
N GLN A 108 4.60 -3.52 -19.06
CA GLN A 108 4.38 -3.72 -20.50
C GLN A 108 4.04 -5.18 -20.83
N ALA A 109 4.70 -6.14 -20.17
CA ALA A 109 4.40 -7.56 -20.34
C ALA A 109 2.98 -7.90 -19.88
N PHE A 110 2.53 -7.31 -18.76
CA PHE A 110 1.17 -7.44 -18.27
C PHE A 110 0.15 -6.87 -19.26
N GLN A 111 0.37 -5.65 -19.76
CA GLN A 111 -0.51 -5.01 -20.73
C GLN A 111 -0.66 -5.86 -21.99
N ASN A 112 0.44 -6.32 -22.56
CA ASN A 112 0.42 -7.13 -23.78
C ASN A 112 -0.32 -8.45 -23.58
N LEU A 113 -0.21 -9.04 -22.40
CA LEU A 113 -0.89 -10.28 -22.07
C LEU A 113 -2.37 -10.08 -21.83
N MET A 114 -2.77 -9.02 -21.13
CA MET A 114 -4.17 -8.79 -20.76
C MET A 114 -4.99 -8.20 -21.91
N TRP A 115 -4.40 -7.34 -22.73
CA TRP A 115 -5.07 -6.69 -23.88
C TRP A 115 -4.28 -6.88 -25.18
N PRO A 116 -4.23 -8.12 -25.76
CA PRO A 116 -3.32 -8.44 -26.88
C PRO A 116 -3.70 -7.78 -28.20
N GLU A 117 -4.99 -7.46 -28.42
CA GLU A 117 -5.46 -6.97 -29.73
C GLU A 117 -5.23 -5.48 -29.91
N HIS A 118 -5.49 -4.67 -28.88
CA HIS A 118 -5.49 -3.20 -29.00
C HIS A 118 -4.65 -2.53 -27.90
N GLY A 119 -4.06 -3.31 -26.98
CA GLY A 119 -3.46 -2.78 -25.78
C GLY A 119 -4.50 -2.09 -24.88
N LYS A 120 -4.04 -1.42 -23.85
CA LYS A 120 -4.80 -0.43 -23.06
C LYS A 120 -4.03 0.89 -23.16
N PRO A 121 -4.41 1.80 -24.07
CA PRO A 121 -3.69 3.06 -24.23
C PRO A 121 -3.54 3.81 -22.90
N GLY A 122 -2.34 4.30 -22.61
CA GLY A 122 -2.03 5.04 -21.39
C GLY A 122 -1.81 4.17 -20.14
N PHE A 123 -2.02 2.85 -20.16
CA PHE A 123 -1.90 2.00 -18.98
C PHE A 123 -0.48 1.98 -18.40
N CYS A 124 0.53 1.84 -19.24
CA CYS A 124 1.92 1.81 -18.79
C CYS A 124 2.33 3.16 -18.20
N GLU A 125 2.09 4.24 -18.94
CA GLU A 125 2.39 5.61 -18.51
C GLU A 125 1.65 5.97 -17.22
N PHE A 126 0.42 5.51 -17.08
CA PHE A 126 -0.38 5.69 -15.86
C PHE A 126 0.25 5.00 -14.65
N LEU A 127 0.57 3.69 -14.75
CA LEU A 127 1.18 2.95 -13.65
C LEU A 127 2.59 3.49 -13.32
N GLU A 128 3.38 3.86 -14.30
CA GLU A 128 4.68 4.51 -14.10
C GLU A 128 4.53 5.82 -13.34
N CYS A 129 3.53 6.64 -13.71
CA CYS A 129 3.22 7.89 -13.00
C CYS A 129 2.82 7.64 -11.55
N VAL A 130 1.94 6.66 -11.29
CA VAL A 130 1.54 6.26 -9.93
C VAL A 130 2.76 5.81 -9.14
N ASN A 131 3.55 4.90 -9.70
CA ASN A 131 4.75 4.37 -9.06
C ASN A 131 5.75 5.47 -8.70
N ALA A 132 6.03 6.40 -9.62
CA ALA A 132 6.97 7.50 -9.37
C ALA A 132 6.51 8.41 -8.21
N LYS A 133 5.22 8.77 -8.17
CA LYS A 133 4.65 9.61 -7.11
C LYS A 133 4.66 8.92 -5.75
N MET A 134 4.36 7.62 -5.74
CA MET A 134 4.38 6.82 -4.51
C MET A 134 5.81 6.59 -4.02
N LEU A 135 6.78 6.39 -4.92
CA LEU A 135 8.20 6.30 -4.55
C LEU A 135 8.66 7.60 -3.89
N GLU A 136 8.27 8.75 -4.44
CA GLU A 136 8.60 10.04 -3.85
C GLU A 136 8.05 10.17 -2.42
N LEU A 137 6.80 9.76 -2.19
CA LEU A 137 6.20 9.75 -0.86
C LEU A 137 6.92 8.78 0.09
N ASN A 138 7.24 7.57 -0.39
CA ASN A 138 7.98 6.57 0.38
C ASN A 138 9.34 7.13 0.86
N LEU A 139 10.10 7.72 -0.06
CA LEU A 139 11.39 8.31 0.25
C LEU A 139 11.28 9.50 1.21
N LEU A 140 10.23 10.31 1.08
CA LEU A 140 9.95 11.41 2.00
C LEU A 140 9.69 10.90 3.42
N LEU A 141 8.80 9.93 3.59
CA LEU A 141 8.44 9.39 4.90
C LEU A 141 9.61 8.65 5.57
N LEU A 142 10.35 7.85 4.82
CA LEU A 142 11.57 7.21 5.33
C LEU A 142 12.59 8.24 5.81
N ARG A 143 12.78 9.30 5.04
CA ARG A 143 13.64 10.40 5.44
C ARG A 143 13.15 11.07 6.73
N MET A 144 11.85 11.38 6.84
CA MET A 144 11.27 11.97 8.06
C MET A 144 11.51 11.08 9.28
N ILE A 145 11.32 9.77 9.13
CA ILE A 145 11.59 8.79 10.19
C ILE A 145 13.07 8.84 10.61
N MET A 146 14.00 8.78 9.65
CA MET A 146 15.44 8.79 9.93
C MET A 146 15.91 10.11 10.55
N GLU A 147 15.43 11.26 10.05
CA GLU A 147 15.73 12.57 10.62
C GLU A 147 15.22 12.66 12.08
N SER A 148 14.05 12.11 12.38
CA SER A 148 13.48 12.12 13.73
C SER A 148 14.28 11.30 14.76
N TYR A 149 15.07 10.32 14.29
CA TYR A 149 16.02 9.56 15.11
C TYR A 149 17.44 10.16 15.13
N GLY A 150 17.67 11.28 14.46
CA GLY A 150 18.99 11.90 14.35
C GLY A 150 19.96 11.17 13.42
N VAL A 151 19.47 10.26 12.57
CA VAL A 151 20.26 9.47 11.61
C VAL A 151 19.99 9.87 10.15
N GLY A 152 19.55 11.11 9.92
CA GLY A 152 19.21 11.62 8.60
C GLY A 152 20.38 11.58 7.59
N GLU A 153 21.62 11.68 8.05
CA GLU A 153 22.80 11.54 7.19
C GLU A 153 22.95 10.12 6.62
N TYR A 154 22.51 9.10 7.36
CA TYR A 154 22.50 7.72 6.88
C TYR A 154 21.54 7.52 5.69
N TYR A 155 20.47 8.32 5.64
CA TYR A 155 19.56 8.33 4.52
C TYR A 155 20.18 8.87 3.23
N LYS A 156 21.12 9.81 3.35
CA LYS A 156 21.88 10.37 2.20
C LYS A 156 22.85 9.36 1.60
N SER A 157 23.31 8.39 2.38
CA SER A 157 24.07 7.26 1.85
C SER A 157 23.10 6.39 1.07
N LYS A 158 23.38 6.08 -0.19
CA LYS A 158 22.62 5.31 -1.21
C LYS A 158 21.84 4.06 -0.74
N ALA A 159 21.61 3.91 0.57
CA ALA A 159 21.02 2.71 1.17
C ALA A 159 19.56 2.45 0.78
N PHE A 160 18.81 3.49 0.40
CA PHE A 160 17.38 3.36 0.11
C PHE A 160 16.97 3.76 -1.32
N GLY A 161 17.87 4.35 -2.13
CA GLY A 161 17.54 4.89 -3.45
C GLY A 161 17.92 4.01 -4.64
N ASP A 162 19.09 3.36 -4.57
CA ASP A 162 19.59 2.52 -5.66
C ASP A 162 19.08 1.07 -5.47
N ASN A 163 18.43 0.49 -6.47
CA ASN A 163 17.83 -0.85 -6.50
C ASN A 163 16.47 -0.99 -5.75
N THR A 164 15.68 0.06 -5.70
CA THR A 164 14.29 -0.06 -5.22
C THR A 164 13.41 -0.59 -6.35
N VAL A 165 12.74 -1.70 -6.11
CA VAL A 165 11.78 -2.29 -7.05
C VAL A 165 10.37 -1.82 -6.67
N ASN A 166 9.68 -1.24 -7.65
CA ASN A 166 8.28 -0.84 -7.53
C ASN A 166 7.40 -2.09 -7.61
N ASN A 167 6.50 -2.24 -6.65
CA ASN A 167 5.58 -3.34 -6.62
C ASN A 167 4.15 -2.78 -6.47
N PHE A 168 3.37 -2.98 -7.51
CA PHE A 168 1.95 -2.66 -7.53
C PHE A 168 1.13 -3.93 -7.33
N ARG A 169 0.14 -3.87 -6.45
CA ARG A 169 -0.83 -4.95 -6.28
C ARG A 169 -2.24 -4.38 -6.25
N ALA A 170 -3.05 -4.79 -7.19
CA ALA A 170 -4.48 -4.61 -7.17
C ALA A 170 -5.14 -5.78 -6.43
N MET A 171 -6.11 -5.50 -5.58
CA MET A 171 -6.82 -6.52 -4.79
C MET A 171 -8.32 -6.30 -4.90
N LYS A 172 -9.04 -7.41 -4.98
CA LYS A 172 -10.49 -7.46 -4.93
C LYS A 172 -10.93 -8.46 -3.88
N TYR A 173 -11.83 -8.05 -3.01
CA TYR A 173 -12.46 -8.92 -2.03
C TYR A 173 -13.94 -9.08 -2.39
N LYS A 174 -14.34 -10.34 -2.59
CA LYS A 174 -15.70 -10.72 -2.99
C LYS A 174 -16.64 -10.71 -1.79
N VAL A 175 -17.90 -10.46 -2.04
CA VAL A 175 -18.96 -10.58 -1.03
C VAL A 175 -19.11 -12.04 -0.60
N PRO A 176 -19.24 -12.33 0.72
CA PRO A 176 -19.58 -13.67 1.20
C PRO A 176 -20.90 -14.19 0.58
N LYS A 177 -21.03 -15.49 0.40
CA LYS A 177 -22.22 -16.10 -0.20
C LYS A 177 -23.50 -15.87 0.61
N SER A 178 -23.38 -15.77 1.91
CA SER A 178 -24.48 -15.47 2.82
C SER A 178 -24.36 -14.01 3.30
N LYS A 179 -25.39 -13.19 3.08
CA LYS A 179 -25.42 -11.77 3.43
C LYS A 179 -25.28 -11.49 4.93
N ASN A 180 -25.55 -12.47 5.77
CA ASN A 180 -25.54 -12.34 7.23
C ASN A 180 -24.25 -12.96 7.85
N GLU A 181 -23.31 -13.42 7.04
CA GLU A 181 -22.07 -14.00 7.51
C GLU A 181 -20.90 -13.05 7.23
N GLU A 182 -20.05 -12.88 8.24
CA GLU A 182 -18.73 -12.29 8.05
C GLU A 182 -17.81 -13.33 7.43
N GLY A 183 -17.07 -12.93 6.41
CA GLY A 183 -16.07 -13.75 5.75
C GLY A 183 -14.67 -13.18 5.92
N ILE A 184 -13.68 -14.06 6.05
CA ILE A 184 -12.29 -13.62 6.05
C ILE A 184 -11.87 -13.37 4.61
N GLY A 185 -11.68 -12.09 4.26
CA GLY A 185 -11.11 -11.68 2.98
C GLY A 185 -9.62 -12.00 2.94
N LEU A 186 -8.88 -11.55 3.97
CA LEU A 186 -7.48 -11.88 4.18
C LEU A 186 -7.21 -12.00 5.68
N GLY A 187 -6.62 -13.12 6.10
CA GLY A 187 -6.32 -13.42 7.50
C GLY A 187 -5.28 -12.47 8.11
N PRO A 188 -5.15 -12.47 9.45
CA PRO A 188 -4.19 -11.63 10.15
C PRO A 188 -2.75 -11.86 9.69
N HIS A 189 -2.07 -10.78 9.25
CA HIS A 189 -0.69 -10.80 8.80
C HIS A 189 0.01 -9.45 9.03
N VAL A 190 1.30 -9.42 8.79
CA VAL A 190 2.11 -8.20 8.62
C VAL A 190 2.74 -8.24 7.24
N ASP A 191 2.98 -7.08 6.66
CA ASP A 191 3.59 -6.99 5.34
C ASP A 191 5.11 -7.19 5.42
N LYS A 192 5.66 -7.92 4.46
CA LYS A 192 7.12 -8.11 4.31
C LYS A 192 7.75 -6.98 3.50
N THR A 193 7.55 -5.76 3.98
CA THR A 193 7.92 -4.52 3.28
C THR A 193 8.65 -3.58 4.23
N ILE A 194 9.17 -2.48 3.71
CA ILE A 194 9.62 -1.34 4.51
C ILE A 194 8.41 -0.51 4.91
N LEU A 195 7.73 0.09 3.94
CA LEU A 195 6.44 0.74 4.09
C LEU A 195 5.49 0.22 3.02
N THR A 196 4.23 0.13 3.40
CA THR A 196 3.11 -0.20 2.52
C THR A 196 2.20 1.01 2.40
N PHE A 197 1.78 1.30 1.19
CA PHE A 197 0.81 2.36 0.88
C PHE A 197 -0.46 1.71 0.36
N LEU A 198 -1.56 1.93 1.06
CA LEU A 198 -2.85 1.37 0.71
C LEU A 198 -3.85 2.49 0.46
N CYS A 199 -4.60 2.36 -0.63
CA CYS A 199 -5.84 3.09 -0.84
C CYS A 199 -6.97 2.10 -1.11
N ASP A 200 -8.19 2.47 -0.74
CA ASP A 200 -9.39 1.68 -0.96
C ASP A 200 -10.50 2.53 -1.60
N ASP A 201 -11.57 1.89 -2.02
CA ASP A 201 -12.75 2.55 -2.57
C ASP A 201 -13.75 2.99 -1.49
N SER A 202 -13.27 3.23 -0.28
CA SER A 202 -14.04 3.70 0.89
C SER A 202 -15.06 2.69 1.43
N VAL A 203 -14.86 1.40 1.19
CA VAL A 203 -15.65 0.31 1.75
C VAL A 203 -14.99 -0.22 3.02
N ARG A 204 -15.77 -0.44 4.07
CA ARG A 204 -15.26 -0.96 5.34
C ARG A 204 -14.89 -2.44 5.24
N GLY A 205 -13.84 -2.86 5.94
CA GLY A 205 -13.41 -4.26 6.01
C GLY A 205 -11.98 -4.43 6.51
N LEU A 206 -11.13 -3.42 6.30
CA LEU A 206 -9.76 -3.42 6.80
C LEU A 206 -9.74 -3.16 8.32
N GLU A 207 -9.00 -3.98 9.04
CA GLU A 207 -8.79 -3.84 10.49
C GLU A 207 -7.32 -3.96 10.85
N ALA A 208 -6.88 -3.19 11.83
CA ALA A 208 -5.55 -3.29 12.42
C ALA A 208 -5.63 -3.70 13.89
N LEU A 209 -4.62 -4.44 14.34
CA LEU A 209 -4.49 -4.87 15.72
C LEU A 209 -3.69 -3.83 16.50
N THR A 210 -4.30 -3.27 17.54
CA THR A 210 -3.60 -2.36 18.46
C THR A 210 -2.62 -3.12 19.35
N GLN A 211 -1.72 -2.39 20.02
CA GLN A 211 -0.80 -2.97 21.03
C GLN A 211 -1.53 -3.66 22.19
N ASP A 212 -2.72 -3.17 22.52
CA ASP A 212 -3.57 -3.75 23.58
C ASP A 212 -4.34 -4.99 23.12
N GLY A 213 -4.10 -5.46 21.89
CA GLY A 213 -4.72 -6.67 21.34
C GLY A 213 -6.16 -6.46 20.84
N ILE A 214 -6.57 -5.23 20.59
CA ILE A 214 -7.91 -4.89 20.10
C ILE A 214 -7.86 -4.69 18.58
N TRP A 215 -8.77 -5.33 17.84
CA TRP A 215 -8.97 -5.06 16.43
C TRP A 215 -9.78 -3.77 16.25
N ILE A 216 -9.22 -2.82 15.51
CA ILE A 216 -9.88 -1.56 15.17
C ILE A 216 -10.14 -1.49 13.66
N SER A 217 -11.34 -1.07 13.28
CA SER A 217 -11.67 -0.86 11.88
C SER A 217 -10.95 0.38 11.35
N LEU A 218 -10.27 0.23 10.22
CA LEU A 218 -9.62 1.33 9.51
C LEU A 218 -10.53 1.83 8.40
N HIS A 219 -10.69 3.14 8.34
CA HIS A 219 -11.39 3.81 7.26
C HIS A 219 -10.43 4.73 6.53
N ILE A 220 -10.25 4.52 5.23
CA ILE A 220 -9.40 5.36 4.39
C ILE A 220 -10.30 6.35 3.67
N PRO A 221 -10.27 7.65 4.02
CA PRO A 221 -11.04 8.65 3.29
C PRO A 221 -10.62 8.72 1.82
N LYS A 222 -11.56 9.03 0.94
CA LYS A 222 -11.28 9.21 -0.48
C LYS A 222 -10.15 10.25 -0.68
N GLY A 223 -9.13 9.89 -1.43
CA GLY A 223 -7.93 10.73 -1.67
C GLY A 223 -6.89 10.69 -0.54
N ALA A 224 -7.12 9.93 0.53
CA ALA A 224 -6.11 9.63 1.53
C ALA A 224 -5.37 8.32 1.22
N LEU A 225 -4.22 8.15 1.84
CA LEU A 225 -3.42 6.92 1.79
C LEU A 225 -3.23 6.40 3.22
N LEU A 226 -3.47 5.12 3.43
CA LEU A 226 -3.01 4.44 4.64
C LEU A 226 -1.55 4.02 4.43
N VAL A 227 -0.70 4.42 5.36
CA VAL A 227 0.71 4.00 5.41
C VAL A 227 0.86 3.00 6.54
N MET A 228 1.46 1.84 6.24
CA MET A 228 1.72 0.79 7.22
C MET A 228 3.21 0.48 7.27
N VAL A 229 3.71 0.30 8.47
CA VAL A 229 5.07 -0.21 8.73
C VAL A 229 5.08 -1.71 8.46
N GLY A 230 5.99 -2.17 7.63
CA GLY A 230 6.23 -3.58 7.39
C GLY A 230 7.30 -4.17 8.33
N ASP A 231 7.41 -5.50 8.34
CA ASP A 231 8.34 -6.24 9.21
C ASP A 231 9.81 -5.91 8.91
N ALA A 232 10.16 -5.60 7.65
CA ALA A 232 11.51 -5.19 7.30
C ALA A 232 11.92 -3.88 7.99
N LEU A 233 11.01 -2.90 8.10
CA LEU A 233 11.31 -1.65 8.81
C LEU A 233 11.32 -1.84 10.32
N GLU A 234 10.49 -2.73 10.86
CA GLU A 234 10.55 -3.13 12.28
C GLU A 234 11.93 -3.71 12.62
N VAL A 235 12.42 -4.64 11.81
CA VAL A 235 13.78 -5.22 11.97
C VAL A 235 14.86 -4.16 11.85
N LEU A 236 14.81 -3.32 10.81
CA LEU A 236 15.80 -2.25 10.59
C LEU A 236 15.83 -1.23 11.73
N SER A 237 14.70 -0.98 12.36
CA SER A 237 14.60 -0.08 13.54
C SER A 237 14.95 -0.76 14.85
N ASN A 238 15.34 -2.04 14.83
CA ASN A 238 15.57 -2.87 16.01
C ASN A 238 14.35 -2.90 16.95
N GLY A 239 13.16 -3.11 16.35
CA GLY A 239 11.88 -3.21 17.07
C GLY A 239 11.34 -1.89 17.64
N ARG A 240 11.93 -0.72 17.26
CA ARG A 240 11.39 0.58 17.69
C ARG A 240 10.12 0.96 16.95
N LEU A 241 10.07 0.68 15.65
CA LEU A 241 8.88 0.85 14.84
C LEU A 241 8.13 -0.48 14.80
N GLN A 242 6.81 -0.44 14.86
CA GLN A 242 6.00 -1.64 14.96
C GLN A 242 5.38 -1.99 13.63
N ALA A 243 5.57 -3.22 13.17
CA ALA A 243 4.86 -3.72 11.98
C ALA A 243 3.35 -3.79 12.26
N ALA A 244 2.56 -3.19 11.36
CA ALA A 244 1.12 -3.14 11.49
C ALA A 244 0.49 -4.51 11.21
N LYS A 245 0.09 -5.25 12.24
CA LYS A 245 -0.69 -6.47 12.06
C LYS A 245 -2.10 -6.11 11.66
N HIS A 246 -2.55 -6.59 10.51
CA HIS A 246 -3.85 -6.23 9.94
C HIS A 246 -4.54 -7.43 9.27
N ARG A 247 -5.84 -7.27 8.99
CA ARG A 247 -6.67 -8.27 8.32
C ARG A 247 -7.78 -7.59 7.53
N VAL A 248 -8.45 -8.35 6.64
CA VAL A 248 -9.65 -7.89 5.93
C VAL A 248 -10.82 -8.81 6.27
N ILE A 249 -11.87 -8.24 6.84
CA ILE A 249 -13.12 -8.91 7.15
C ILE A 249 -14.19 -8.40 6.19
N MET A 250 -14.76 -9.32 5.44
CA MET A 250 -15.82 -9.02 4.49
C MET A 250 -17.18 -9.15 5.16
N SER A 251 -17.92 -8.06 5.19
CA SER A 251 -19.29 -8.00 5.66
C SER A 251 -20.11 -7.10 4.73
N GLY A 252 -21.38 -7.43 4.53
CA GLY A 252 -22.27 -6.61 3.73
C GLY A 252 -22.40 -7.02 2.26
N GLU A 253 -22.78 -6.07 1.40
CA GLU A 253 -23.25 -6.35 0.02
C GLU A 253 -22.31 -5.82 -1.07
N LYS A 254 -21.18 -5.22 -0.70
CA LYS A 254 -20.26 -4.61 -1.67
C LYS A 254 -18.91 -5.30 -1.66
N GLU A 255 -18.38 -5.50 -2.85
CA GLU A 255 -16.98 -5.87 -3.06
C GLU A 255 -16.08 -4.74 -2.60
N ILE A 256 -14.88 -5.07 -2.13
CA ILE A 256 -13.85 -4.09 -1.78
C ILE A 256 -12.74 -4.17 -2.81
N PHE A 257 -12.36 -3.01 -3.34
CA PHE A 257 -11.18 -2.88 -4.17
C PHE A 257 -10.12 -2.11 -3.41
N MET A 258 -8.90 -2.62 -3.39
CA MET A 258 -7.76 -2.00 -2.75
C MET A 258 -6.58 -1.99 -3.70
N CYS A 259 -5.81 -0.93 -3.66
CA CYS A 259 -4.53 -0.85 -4.35
C CYS A 259 -3.42 -0.69 -3.32
N PHE A 260 -2.40 -1.49 -3.50
CA PHE A 260 -1.30 -1.65 -2.58
C PHE A 260 -0.01 -1.38 -3.36
N LEU A 261 0.78 -0.43 -2.88
CA LEU A 261 2.07 -0.13 -3.44
C LEU A 261 3.13 -0.28 -2.35
N TYR A 262 4.19 -0.95 -2.67
CA TYR A 262 5.29 -1.13 -1.75
C TYR A 262 6.62 -1.22 -2.49
N TYR A 263 7.68 -0.97 -1.75
CA TYR A 263 9.02 -0.96 -2.30
C TYR A 263 9.86 -1.99 -1.57
N THR A 264 10.52 -2.82 -2.35
CA THR A 264 11.50 -3.79 -1.84
C THR A 264 12.87 -3.41 -2.37
N LYS A 265 13.91 -3.69 -1.60
CA LYS A 265 15.27 -3.60 -2.11
C LYS A 265 15.49 -4.78 -3.07
N GLY A 266 15.82 -4.50 -4.31
CA GLY A 266 16.19 -5.54 -5.25
C GLY A 266 17.40 -6.32 -4.69
N TRP A 267 17.22 -7.61 -4.43
CA TRP A 267 18.33 -8.50 -4.12
C TRP A 267 19.06 -8.78 -5.46
N SER A 268 20.11 -8.04 -5.73
CA SER A 268 21.13 -8.51 -6.67
C SER A 268 21.85 -9.66 -5.97
N GLY A 269 21.41 -10.88 -6.23
CA GLY A 269 22.17 -12.06 -5.82
C GLY A 269 23.55 -12.00 -6.43
N HIS A 270 24.55 -11.85 -5.60
CA HIS A 270 25.94 -12.19 -5.86
C HIS A 270 26.37 -13.20 -4.82
#